data_40c4cfb1d7b38460d23990b4c779928e
#
_entry.id   40c4cfb1d7b38460d23990b4c779928e
#
_cell.length_a   1.000
_cell.length_b   1.000
_cell.length_c   1.000
_cell.angle_alpha   90.00
_cell.angle_beta   90.00
_cell.angle_gamma   90.00
#
_symmetry.space_group_name_H-M   'P 1'
#
loop_
_entity.id
_entity.type
_entity.pdbx_description
1 polymer ?
#
loop_
_entity_poly.entity_id
_entity_poly.type
_entity_poly.pdbx_seq_one_letter_code
_entity_poly.pdbx_strand_id
1 'polypeptide(L)'
;GVNKVIDFGFTNKVTLEGTKKWGASAAKPLDDLEDWVDQVLENGFANVDHVVMGKTALRNFLADTNVQNMLDNRRIELGIINPKDLPNGARYIGHLSKPSLDIYTYGEVYLDDWTNPSAPVTKRLVDDNKIALLPSNPNFMRAYGLTSYIDDAKRTITAQTNRLLRTY
;
A
#
# COMPACT_ATOMS: atom_id res chain seq x y z
N GLY A 1 28.34 -13.31 -6.53
CA GLY A 1 27.06 -13.27 -7.23
C GLY A 1 26.69 -11.84 -7.57
N VAL A 2 26.17 -11.57 -8.75
CA VAL A 2 25.69 -10.23 -9.12
C VAL A 2 24.28 -10.09 -8.56
N ASN A 3 24.08 -9.18 -7.60
CA ASN A 3 22.74 -8.83 -7.13
C ASN A 3 22.01 -8.09 -8.26
N LYS A 4 21.06 -8.74 -8.89
CA LYS A 4 20.19 -8.10 -9.86
C LYS A 4 18.99 -7.50 -9.11
N VAL A 5 18.87 -6.20 -9.13
CA VAL A 5 17.71 -5.47 -8.63
C VAL A 5 16.74 -5.27 -9.80
N ILE A 6 15.51 -5.73 -9.64
CA ILE A 6 14.43 -5.44 -10.58
C ILE A 6 13.71 -4.21 -10.04
N ASP A 7 13.86 -3.08 -10.73
CA ASP A 7 13.09 -1.87 -10.43
C ASP A 7 11.92 -1.78 -11.41
N PHE A 8 10.72 -1.84 -10.89
CA PHE A 8 9.48 -1.70 -11.69
C PHE A 8 9.13 -0.23 -12.02
N GLY A 9 10.01 0.72 -11.67
CA GLY A 9 9.80 2.13 -11.97
C GLY A 9 8.55 2.71 -11.28
N PHE A 10 8.25 2.29 -10.06
CA PHE A 10 7.08 2.75 -9.33
C PHE A 10 7.17 4.27 -9.05
N THR A 11 6.34 5.07 -9.73
CA THR A 11 6.38 6.53 -9.72
C THR A 11 5.38 7.16 -8.74
N ASN A 12 4.27 6.47 -8.43
CA ASN A 12 3.24 6.98 -7.52
C ASN A 12 3.70 6.87 -6.06
N LYS A 13 4.68 7.69 -5.69
CA LYS A 13 5.23 7.80 -4.34
C LYS A 13 5.23 9.25 -3.91
N VAL A 14 4.61 9.53 -2.77
CA VAL A 14 4.62 10.86 -2.15
C VAL A 14 5.31 10.77 -0.79
N THR A 15 6.19 11.70 -0.49
CA THR A 15 6.82 11.83 0.81
C THR A 15 6.45 13.17 1.40
N LEU A 16 5.75 13.16 2.54
CA LEU A 16 5.43 14.36 3.28
C LEU A 16 6.62 14.79 4.13
N GLU A 17 6.96 16.07 4.11
CA GLU A 17 8.10 16.62 4.84
C GLU A 17 7.70 17.77 5.77
N GLY A 18 8.52 18.00 6.79
CA GLY A 18 8.35 19.12 7.72
C GLY A 18 6.98 19.16 8.39
N THR A 19 6.34 20.31 8.34
CA THR A 19 5.04 20.59 8.98
C THR A 19 3.83 19.93 8.31
N LYS A 20 4.01 19.37 7.09
CA LYS A 20 2.95 18.64 6.37
C LYS A 20 2.80 17.19 6.81
N LYS A 21 3.78 16.63 7.56
CA LYS A 21 3.67 15.27 8.10
C LYS A 21 2.44 15.14 8.98
N TRP A 22 1.71 14.06 8.85
CA TRP A 22 0.54 13.80 9.67
C TRP A 22 0.90 13.79 11.16
N GLY A 23 0.15 14.55 11.94
CA GLY A 23 0.46 14.85 13.34
C GLY A 23 1.24 16.16 13.56
N ALA A 24 1.64 16.86 12.50
CA ALA A 24 2.25 18.19 12.58
C ALA A 24 1.20 19.30 12.36
N SER A 25 1.58 20.55 12.59
CA SER A 25 0.66 21.70 12.65
C SER A 25 -0.03 22.09 11.34
N ALA A 26 0.55 21.74 10.18
CA ALA A 26 0.00 22.02 8.86
C ALA A 26 -0.44 20.75 8.13
N ALA A 27 -0.64 19.66 8.87
CA ALA A 27 -1.11 18.40 8.31
C ALA A 27 -2.56 18.52 7.83
N LYS A 28 -2.86 17.91 6.69
CA LYS A 28 -4.19 17.85 6.10
C LYS A 28 -4.49 16.44 5.59
N PRO A 29 -4.73 15.48 6.49
CA PRO A 29 -4.84 14.07 6.11
C PRO A 29 -5.96 13.77 5.11
N LEU A 30 -7.09 14.47 5.18
CA LEU A 30 -8.21 14.28 4.26
C LEU A 30 -7.91 14.82 2.86
N ASP A 31 -7.36 16.04 2.78
CA ASP A 31 -6.98 16.66 1.51
C ASP A 31 -5.89 15.81 0.82
N ASP A 32 -4.89 15.34 1.60
CA ASP A 32 -3.83 14.47 1.09
C ASP A 32 -4.38 13.16 0.52
N LEU A 33 -5.37 12.54 1.18
CA LEU A 33 -6.01 11.31 0.67
C LEU A 33 -6.79 11.56 -0.62
N GLU A 34 -7.53 12.67 -0.73
CA GLU A 34 -8.22 13.05 -1.98
C GLU A 34 -7.21 13.24 -3.11
N ASP A 35 -6.16 14.03 -2.90
CA ASP A 35 -5.10 14.28 -3.89
C ASP A 35 -4.42 12.98 -4.36
N TRP A 36 -4.14 12.06 -3.43
CA TRP A 36 -3.50 10.80 -3.78
C TRP A 36 -4.42 9.82 -4.51
N VAL A 37 -5.72 9.82 -4.21
CA VAL A 37 -6.70 9.03 -4.96
C VAL A 37 -6.77 9.55 -6.40
N ASP A 38 -6.83 10.86 -6.59
CA ASP A 38 -6.84 11.48 -7.90
C ASP A 38 -5.54 11.20 -8.66
N GLN A 39 -4.39 11.27 -7.99
CA GLN A 39 -3.10 10.91 -8.59
C GLN A 39 -3.05 9.45 -9.08
N VAL A 40 -3.62 8.52 -8.32
CA VAL A 40 -3.68 7.10 -8.74
C VAL A 40 -4.63 6.94 -9.93
N LEU A 41 -5.75 7.65 -9.94
CA LEU A 41 -6.69 7.63 -11.06
C LEU A 41 -6.05 8.18 -12.34
N GLU A 42 -5.37 9.33 -12.26
CA GLU A 42 -4.72 9.97 -13.41
C GLU A 42 -3.54 9.17 -13.97
N ASN A 43 -2.69 8.63 -13.09
CA ASN A 43 -1.46 7.95 -13.51
C ASN A 43 -1.64 6.42 -13.68
N GLY A 44 -2.56 5.82 -12.96
CA GLY A 44 -2.77 4.37 -12.92
C GLY A 44 -4.05 3.90 -13.60
N PHE A 45 -4.95 4.82 -13.96
CA PHE A 45 -6.27 4.51 -14.53
C PHE A 45 -7.06 3.50 -13.68
N ALA A 46 -6.87 3.56 -12.36
CA ALA A 46 -7.50 2.66 -11.41
C ALA A 46 -8.16 3.43 -10.27
N ASN A 47 -9.39 3.04 -9.91
CA ASN A 47 -10.08 3.63 -8.77
C ASN A 47 -9.59 2.97 -7.48
N VAL A 48 -9.15 3.79 -6.55
CA VAL A 48 -8.77 3.35 -5.20
C VAL A 48 -10.02 3.23 -4.33
N ASP A 49 -10.13 2.13 -3.64
CA ASP A 49 -11.22 1.83 -2.70
C ASP A 49 -10.72 1.35 -1.33
N HIS A 50 -9.44 1.01 -1.22
CA HIS A 50 -8.84 0.58 0.03
C HIS A 50 -7.59 1.39 0.37
N VAL A 51 -7.44 1.71 1.65
CA VAL A 51 -6.23 2.31 2.20
C VAL A 51 -5.70 1.48 3.37
N VAL A 52 -4.43 1.13 3.31
CA VAL A 52 -3.73 0.45 4.40
C VAL A 52 -2.81 1.45 5.07
N MET A 53 -2.99 1.66 6.36
CA MET A 53 -2.21 2.61 7.15
C MET A 53 -1.35 1.89 8.18
N GLY A 54 -0.10 2.32 8.31
CA GLY A 54 0.77 1.93 9.40
C GLY A 54 0.25 2.48 10.75
N LYS A 55 0.70 1.91 11.84
CA LYS A 55 0.19 2.20 13.20
C LYS A 55 0.25 3.69 13.57
N THR A 56 1.36 4.35 13.28
CA THR A 56 1.54 5.77 13.61
C THR A 56 0.75 6.67 12.66
N ALA A 57 0.72 6.33 11.36
CA ALA A 57 -0.07 7.05 10.38
C ALA A 57 -1.55 7.02 10.74
N LEU A 58 -2.11 5.84 11.08
CA LEU A 58 -3.50 5.70 11.52
C LEU A 58 -3.80 6.51 12.78
N ARG A 59 -2.91 6.46 13.79
CA ARG A 59 -3.09 7.24 15.02
C ARG A 59 -3.15 8.73 14.75
N ASN A 60 -2.25 9.23 13.92
CA ASN A 60 -2.20 10.65 13.55
C ASN A 60 -3.41 11.06 12.71
N PHE A 61 -3.86 10.19 11.82
CA PHE A 61 -5.10 10.37 11.06
C PHE A 61 -6.32 10.53 11.96
N LEU A 62 -6.52 9.61 12.90
CA LEU A 62 -7.66 9.65 13.84
C LEU A 62 -7.55 10.78 14.88
N ALA A 63 -6.37 11.34 15.12
CA ALA A 63 -6.16 12.47 16.01
C ALA A 63 -6.37 13.82 15.31
N ASP A 64 -6.50 13.86 13.99
CA ASP A 64 -6.75 15.11 13.25
C ASP A 64 -8.16 15.63 13.52
N THR A 65 -8.25 16.94 13.78
CA THR A 65 -9.52 17.59 14.16
C THR A 65 -10.56 17.55 13.04
N ASN A 66 -10.13 17.66 11.77
CA ASN A 66 -11.04 17.61 10.63
C ASN A 66 -11.61 16.22 10.46
N VAL A 67 -10.76 15.19 10.64
CA VAL A 67 -11.19 13.78 10.62
C VAL A 67 -12.20 13.52 11.74
N GLN A 68 -11.91 13.98 12.96
CA GLN A 68 -12.82 13.83 14.10
C GLN A 68 -14.16 14.53 13.87
N ASN A 69 -14.15 15.77 13.38
CA ASN A 69 -15.35 16.52 13.05
C ASN A 69 -16.18 15.82 11.95
N MET A 70 -15.53 15.24 10.96
CA MET A 70 -16.20 14.48 9.92
C MET A 70 -16.89 13.23 10.48
N LEU A 71 -16.22 12.51 11.38
CA LEU A 71 -16.76 11.31 12.02
C LEU A 71 -17.85 11.59 13.05
N ASP A 72 -17.82 12.77 13.69
CA ASP A 72 -18.83 13.20 14.69
C ASP A 72 -20.08 13.84 14.06
N ASN A 73 -20.08 14.06 12.75
CA ASN A 73 -21.21 14.69 12.07
C ASN A 73 -22.37 13.71 11.87
N ARG A 74 -23.22 13.59 12.89
CA ARG A 74 -24.37 12.67 12.94
C ARG A 74 -25.47 12.96 11.92
N ARG A 75 -25.45 14.09 11.22
CA ARG A 75 -26.45 14.46 10.22
C ARG A 75 -26.16 13.94 8.82
N ILE A 76 -24.90 13.67 8.55
CA ILE A 76 -24.44 13.13 7.27
C ILE A 76 -23.44 12.02 7.62
N GLU A 77 -23.72 10.79 7.24
CA GLU A 77 -22.79 9.67 7.43
C GLU A 77 -21.60 9.82 6.48
N LEU A 78 -20.63 10.66 6.85
CA LEU A 78 -19.41 10.89 6.09
C LEU A 78 -18.33 9.84 6.37
N GLY A 79 -18.56 8.99 7.35
CA GLY A 79 -17.67 7.89 7.68
C GLY A 79 -18.15 7.11 8.90
N ILE A 80 -17.79 5.84 8.96
CA ILE A 80 -18.09 4.93 10.07
C ILE A 80 -16.79 4.29 10.55
N ILE A 81 -16.49 4.45 11.84
CA ILE A 81 -15.41 3.68 12.48
C ILE A 81 -16.04 2.51 13.21
N ASN A 82 -15.79 1.31 12.70
CA ASN A 82 -16.25 0.06 13.28
C ASN A 82 -15.14 -0.98 13.19
N PRO A 83 -14.14 -0.97 14.10
CA PRO A 83 -12.99 -1.85 14.04
C PRO A 83 -13.40 -3.31 14.09
N LYS A 84 -12.89 -4.10 13.14
CA LYS A 84 -13.10 -5.53 13.06
C LYS A 84 -11.79 -6.23 12.73
N ASP A 85 -11.42 -7.21 13.54
CA ASP A 85 -10.26 -8.04 13.25
C ASP A 85 -10.59 -9.02 12.11
N LEU A 86 -9.67 -9.09 11.16
CA LEU A 86 -9.74 -9.96 9.99
C LEU A 86 -8.73 -11.11 10.15
N PRO A 87 -8.89 -12.20 9.39
CA PRO A 87 -7.86 -13.23 9.31
C PRO A 87 -6.50 -12.63 8.90
N ASN A 88 -5.40 -13.27 9.34
CA ASN A 88 -4.02 -12.91 8.98
C ASN A 88 -3.55 -11.54 9.51
N GLY A 89 -3.97 -11.13 10.71
CA GLY A 89 -3.45 -9.93 11.38
C GLY A 89 -3.87 -8.59 10.77
N ALA A 90 -4.69 -8.60 9.74
CA ALA A 90 -5.30 -7.38 9.21
C ALA A 90 -6.46 -6.93 10.11
N ARG A 91 -6.66 -5.63 10.19
CA ARG A 91 -7.77 -5.04 10.93
C ARG A 91 -8.46 -3.99 10.08
N TYR A 92 -9.75 -4.18 9.86
CA TYR A 92 -10.61 -3.16 9.29
C TYR A 92 -10.91 -2.11 10.36
N ILE A 93 -10.78 -0.84 10.03
CA ILE A 93 -10.99 0.27 10.95
C ILE A 93 -12.35 0.93 10.70
N GLY A 94 -12.67 1.19 9.44
CA GLY A 94 -13.89 1.88 9.08
C GLY A 94 -13.90 2.30 7.63
N HIS A 95 -14.93 3.04 7.25
CA HIS A 95 -15.15 3.56 5.91
C HIS A 95 -15.21 5.08 5.93
N LEU A 96 -14.56 5.73 4.96
CA LEU A 96 -14.74 7.13 4.63
C LEU A 96 -15.66 7.23 3.42
N SER A 97 -16.62 8.15 3.45
CA SER A 97 -17.51 8.37 2.32
C SER A 97 -16.94 9.35 1.30
N LYS A 98 -15.99 10.20 1.73
CA LYS A 98 -15.30 11.15 0.87
C LYS A 98 -13.83 11.33 1.29
N PRO A 99 -12.86 10.87 0.46
CA PRO A 99 -13.06 9.93 -0.65
C PRO A 99 -13.62 8.59 -0.17
N SER A 100 -14.31 7.85 -1.05
CA SER A 100 -14.88 6.54 -0.68
C SER A 100 -13.78 5.51 -0.50
N LEU A 101 -13.32 5.32 0.75
CA LEU A 101 -12.19 4.47 1.10
C LEU A 101 -12.49 3.62 2.31
N ASP A 102 -12.21 2.33 2.20
CA ASP A 102 -12.14 1.42 3.34
C ASP A 102 -10.76 1.47 3.99
N ILE A 103 -10.73 1.75 5.29
CA ILE A 103 -9.48 1.92 6.06
C ILE A 103 -9.11 0.61 6.73
N TYR A 104 -7.88 0.18 6.47
CA TYR A 104 -7.27 -1.00 7.08
C TYR A 104 -5.97 -0.65 7.77
N THR A 105 -5.59 -1.47 8.75
CA THR A 105 -4.25 -1.49 9.33
C THR A 105 -3.73 -2.92 9.40
N TYR A 106 -2.41 -3.07 9.37
CA TYR A 106 -1.76 -4.37 9.39
C TYR A 106 -0.67 -4.40 10.46
N GLY A 107 -0.81 -5.30 11.42
CA GLY A 107 0.01 -5.31 12.62
C GLY A 107 1.12 -6.35 12.66
N GLU A 108 1.24 -7.22 11.64
CA GLU A 108 2.23 -8.30 11.65
C GLU A 108 3.67 -7.80 11.56
N VAL A 109 4.54 -8.59 12.14
CA VAL A 109 5.98 -8.33 12.22
C VAL A 109 6.73 -9.52 11.64
N TYR A 110 7.94 -9.27 11.15
CA TYR A 110 8.87 -10.30 10.73
C TYR A 110 10.25 -10.05 11.33
N LEU A 111 11.05 -11.09 11.42
CA LEU A 111 12.44 -11.01 11.84
C LEU A 111 13.32 -10.80 10.59
N ASP A 112 13.95 -9.62 10.50
CA ASP A 112 14.94 -9.34 9.45
C ASP A 112 16.30 -9.86 9.92
N ASP A 113 16.63 -11.07 9.49
CA ASP A 113 17.90 -11.76 9.77
C ASP A 113 18.87 -11.72 8.58
N TRP A 114 18.42 -11.28 7.38
CA TRP A 114 19.28 -11.21 6.20
C TRP A 114 19.98 -9.87 6.01
N THR A 115 19.44 -8.76 6.52
CA THR A 115 20.13 -7.46 6.44
C THR A 115 21.37 -7.45 7.34
N ASN A 116 21.28 -8.00 8.54
CA ASN A 116 22.39 -8.20 9.45
C ASN A 116 22.21 -9.52 10.24
N PRO A 117 22.73 -10.64 9.74
CA PRO A 117 22.56 -11.94 10.39
C PRO A 117 23.10 -12.01 11.82
N SER A 118 24.09 -11.18 12.17
CA SER A 118 24.68 -11.15 13.51
C SER A 118 23.86 -10.37 14.53
N ALA A 119 22.89 -9.56 14.06
CA ALA A 119 22.00 -8.77 14.90
C ALA A 119 20.62 -8.65 14.23
N PRO A 120 19.81 -9.71 14.26
CA PRO A 120 18.48 -9.69 13.66
C PRO A 120 17.56 -8.70 14.37
N VAL A 121 16.73 -7.99 13.59
CA VAL A 121 15.82 -6.94 14.08
C VAL A 121 14.39 -7.27 13.68
N THR A 122 13.46 -7.18 14.62
CA THR A 122 12.03 -7.30 14.33
C THR A 122 11.52 -6.04 13.60
N LYS A 123 10.96 -6.21 12.42
CA LYS A 123 10.38 -5.15 11.61
C LYS A 123 8.90 -5.41 11.35
N ARG A 124 8.14 -4.34 11.12
CA ARG A 124 6.75 -4.47 10.68
C ARG A 124 6.69 -4.67 9.17
N LEU A 125 5.73 -5.47 8.70
CA LEU A 125 5.48 -5.63 7.26
C LEU A 125 5.02 -4.31 6.62
N VAL A 126 4.18 -3.55 7.33
CA VAL A 126 3.83 -2.18 6.96
C VAL A 126 4.50 -1.24 7.94
N ASP A 127 5.42 -0.41 7.48
CA ASP A 127 6.10 0.57 8.32
C ASP A 127 5.10 1.51 8.99
N ASP A 128 5.36 1.90 10.24
CA ASP A 128 4.45 2.66 11.09
C ASP A 128 3.96 3.99 10.47
N ASN A 129 4.79 4.62 9.63
CA ASN A 129 4.50 5.92 9.00
C ASN A 129 4.13 5.80 7.52
N LYS A 130 3.93 4.59 7.00
CA LYS A 130 3.56 4.39 5.60
C LYS A 130 2.07 4.22 5.41
N ILE A 131 1.62 4.63 4.25
CA ILE A 131 0.25 4.50 3.77
C ILE A 131 0.32 3.90 2.38
N ALA A 132 -0.52 2.92 2.09
CA ALA A 132 -0.68 2.33 0.77
C ALA A 132 -2.13 2.46 0.32
N LEU A 133 -2.32 3.00 -0.87
CA LEU A 133 -3.60 3.09 -1.55
C LEU A 133 -3.73 1.93 -2.54
N LEU A 134 -4.78 1.16 -2.43
CA LEU A 134 -4.96 -0.08 -3.16
C LEU A 134 -6.31 -0.07 -3.91
N PRO A 135 -6.31 -0.29 -5.23
CA PRO A 135 -7.54 -0.52 -5.98
C PRO A 135 -7.96 -1.99 -5.89
N SER A 136 -9.27 -2.26 -5.78
CA SER A 136 -9.80 -3.64 -5.88
C SER A 136 -9.64 -4.23 -7.27
N ASN A 137 -9.69 -3.38 -8.30
CA ASN A 137 -9.53 -3.78 -9.70
C ASN A 137 -8.32 -3.06 -10.33
N PRO A 138 -7.10 -3.49 -10.01
CA PRO A 138 -5.91 -2.92 -10.63
C PRO A 138 -5.82 -3.35 -12.10
N ASN A 139 -5.50 -2.38 -12.98
CA ASN A 139 -5.24 -2.64 -14.40
C ASN A 139 -3.86 -3.30 -14.59
N PHE A 140 -3.73 -4.55 -14.21
CA PHE A 140 -2.48 -5.27 -14.43
C PHE A 140 -2.28 -5.64 -15.90
N MET A 141 -1.15 -5.25 -16.46
CA MET A 141 -0.72 -5.71 -17.76
C MET A 141 -0.14 -7.13 -17.64
N ARG A 142 -0.65 -8.06 -18.45
CA ARG A 142 -0.10 -9.41 -18.58
C ARG A 142 0.86 -9.42 -19.75
N ALA A 143 2.13 -9.70 -19.47
CA ALA A 143 3.13 -9.89 -20.53
C ALA A 143 3.40 -11.38 -20.73
N TYR A 144 3.41 -11.82 -21.99
CA TYR A 144 3.79 -13.15 -22.39
C TYR A 144 5.15 -13.08 -23.09
N GLY A 145 6.05 -13.97 -22.74
CA GLY A 145 7.37 -14.03 -23.33
C GLY A 145 7.79 -15.46 -23.65
N LEU A 146 8.70 -15.60 -24.60
CA LEU A 146 9.40 -16.84 -24.86
C LEU A 146 10.53 -16.99 -23.85
N THR A 147 10.58 -18.13 -23.18
CA THR A 147 11.70 -18.46 -22.29
C THR A 147 12.61 -19.44 -23.02
N SER A 148 13.86 -19.07 -23.21
CA SER A 148 14.89 -19.99 -23.69
C SER A 148 15.70 -20.52 -22.50
N TYR A 149 15.95 -21.80 -22.47
CA TYR A 149 16.82 -22.45 -21.48
C TYR A 149 17.84 -23.35 -22.15
N ILE A 150 18.92 -23.61 -21.46
CA ILE A 150 19.98 -24.53 -21.92
C ILE A 150 19.70 -25.88 -21.25
N ASP A 151 19.49 -26.92 -22.03
CA ASP A 151 19.35 -28.28 -21.51
C ASP A 151 20.70 -28.88 -21.05
N ASP A 152 20.66 -30.04 -20.42
CA ASP A 152 21.86 -30.74 -19.94
C ASP A 152 22.84 -31.13 -21.09
N ALA A 153 22.35 -31.19 -22.32
CA ALA A 153 23.14 -31.41 -23.52
C ALA A 153 23.73 -30.09 -24.08
N LYS A 154 23.67 -28.99 -23.35
CA LYS A 154 24.10 -27.63 -23.75
C LYS A 154 23.47 -27.10 -25.04
N ARG A 155 22.27 -27.56 -25.36
CA ARG A 155 21.49 -27.07 -26.48
C ARG A 155 20.52 -25.98 -25.99
N THR A 156 20.44 -24.87 -26.72
CA THR A 156 19.46 -23.85 -26.45
C THR A 156 18.11 -24.33 -26.97
N ILE A 157 17.14 -24.54 -26.06
CA ILE A 157 15.78 -24.87 -26.38
C ILE A 157 14.94 -23.62 -26.14
N THR A 158 14.26 -23.17 -27.19
CA THR A 158 13.26 -22.08 -27.07
C THR A 158 11.91 -22.74 -26.93
N ALA A 159 11.34 -22.70 -25.72
CA ALA A 159 10.01 -23.22 -25.46
C ALA A 159 8.99 -22.06 -25.50
N GLN A 160 7.97 -22.20 -26.32
CA GLN A 160 6.78 -21.38 -26.18
C GLN A 160 6.02 -21.89 -24.94
N THR A 161 6.22 -21.22 -23.81
CA THR A 161 5.38 -21.47 -22.65
C THR A 161 4.28 -20.42 -22.61
N ASN A 162 3.03 -20.81 -22.73
CA ASN A 162 1.87 -20.00 -22.40
C ASN A 162 1.79 -19.75 -20.87
N ARG A 163 2.93 -19.55 -20.21
CA ARG A 163 2.96 -19.23 -18.79
C ARG A 163 2.71 -17.75 -18.61
N LEU A 164 1.59 -17.45 -17.99
CA LEU A 164 1.31 -16.15 -17.42
C LEU A 164 2.41 -15.78 -16.43
N LEU A 165 3.21 -14.78 -16.76
CA LEU A 165 3.94 -14.02 -15.74
C LEU A 165 2.93 -13.08 -15.09
N ARG A 166 2.45 -13.44 -13.91
CA ARG A 166 1.71 -12.50 -13.07
C ARG A 166 2.74 -11.58 -12.44
N THR A 167 2.76 -10.33 -12.82
CA THR A 167 3.38 -9.26 -12.05
C THR A 167 2.38 -8.85 -10.97
N TYR A 168 2.75 -9.07 -9.71
CA TYR A 168 2.04 -8.55 -8.55
C TYR A 168 2.52 -7.15 -8.23
#